data_0cbeaf1051027e24abf79078f25a0e79
#
_entry.id   0cbeaf1051027e24abf79078f25a0e79
#
_cell.length_a   1.000
_cell.length_b   1.000
_cell.length_c   1.000
_cell.angle_alpha   90.00
_cell.angle_beta   90.00
_cell.angle_gamma   90.00
#
_symmetry.space_group_name_H-M   'P 1'
#
loop_
_entity.id
_entity.type
_entity.pdbx_description
1 polymer ?
#
loop_
_entity_poly.entity_id
_entity_poly.type
_entity_poly.pdbx_seq_one_letter_code
_entity_poly.pdbx_strand_id
1 'polypeptide(L)'
;VASIHSGFGRFLILNWPHTDSEHLMVSSEQMQNIEKEMFSMGMPVEALMEKVGIGISSWILDRHGLIENGAIVLVGPGHNGGDGLVVARELYMAGVDISIWCPFPLKKQLTQKHFDYAMQIGIENLERKPDSNSDLLWIEALFGLGQSRIISDEILRLLNSKKTFSPDKLISID
;
A
#
# COMPACT_ATOMS: atom_id res chain seq x y z
N VAL A 1 27.56 12.80 17.84
CA VAL A 1 26.89 13.12 19.10
C VAL A 1 26.65 14.62 19.11
N ALA A 2 25.47 15.06 18.76
CA ALA A 2 25.05 16.45 18.94
C ALA A 2 23.83 16.44 19.86
N SER A 3 24.04 16.95 21.08
CA SER A 3 23.02 17.21 22.07
C SER A 3 22.21 18.43 21.62
N ILE A 4 20.92 18.23 21.34
CA ILE A 4 19.99 19.36 21.21
C ILE A 4 19.20 19.41 22.52
N HIS A 5 19.59 20.33 23.40
CA HIS A 5 18.82 20.75 24.55
C HIS A 5 18.03 21.99 24.20
N SER A 6 16.76 21.98 24.32
CA SER A 6 15.90 22.82 25.17
C SER A 6 14.53 23.09 24.55
N GLY A 7 13.48 22.81 25.29
CA GLY A 7 12.25 23.61 25.20
C GLY A 7 10.99 22.97 24.65
N PHE A 8 10.88 21.66 24.58
CA PHE A 8 9.57 21.03 24.39
C PHE A 8 9.22 20.22 25.63
N GLY A 9 8.01 20.45 26.15
CA GLY A 9 7.50 19.77 27.30
C GLY A 9 7.68 18.26 27.19
N ARG A 10 7.86 17.60 28.34
CA ARG A 10 8.01 16.16 28.44
C ARG A 10 6.92 15.45 27.61
N PHE A 11 7.19 15.22 26.35
CA PHE A 11 6.59 14.08 25.70
C PHE A 11 7.02 12.87 26.51
N LEU A 12 6.07 12.16 27.09
CA LEU A 12 6.27 10.79 27.51
C LEU A 12 6.95 10.12 26.31
N ILE A 13 8.25 9.92 26.41
CA ILE A 13 8.93 8.94 25.59
C ILE A 13 8.24 7.66 26.02
N LEU A 14 7.19 7.30 25.35
CA LEU A 14 6.71 5.94 25.36
C LEU A 14 7.98 5.14 25.11
N ASN A 15 8.40 4.35 26.10
CA ASN A 15 9.48 3.39 25.90
C ASN A 15 8.99 2.47 24.79
N TRP A 16 9.23 2.90 23.55
CA TRP A 16 8.98 2.06 22.40
C TRP A 16 9.82 0.82 22.61
N PRO A 17 9.23 -0.36 22.64
CA PRO A 17 10.00 -1.58 22.81
C PRO A 17 11.03 -1.64 21.70
N HIS A 18 12.30 -1.46 22.03
CA HIS A 18 13.42 -1.53 21.11
C HIS A 18 13.67 -2.96 20.59
N THR A 19 12.87 -3.89 21.04
CA THR A 19 13.01 -5.31 20.74
C THR A 19 11.79 -5.77 19.98
N ASP A 20 12.02 -6.18 18.75
CA ASP A 20 11.07 -6.95 17.96
C ASP A 20 9.96 -6.17 17.23
N SER A 21 10.37 -5.09 16.55
CA SER A 21 9.47 -4.38 15.62
C SER A 21 8.92 -5.27 14.49
N GLU A 22 9.61 -6.37 14.19
CA GLU A 22 9.19 -7.33 13.16
C GLU A 22 7.92 -8.12 13.56
N HIS A 23 7.61 -8.15 14.85
CA HIS A 23 6.45 -8.88 15.40
C HIS A 23 5.41 -7.96 16.04
N LEU A 24 5.52 -6.64 15.83
CA LEU A 24 4.52 -5.71 16.34
C LEU A 24 3.23 -5.82 15.55
N MET A 25 2.25 -6.54 16.10
CA MET A 25 0.92 -6.63 15.53
C MET A 25 -0.03 -5.70 16.28
N VAL A 26 -0.81 -4.95 15.51
CA VAL A 26 -1.89 -4.09 16.02
C VAL A 26 -3.22 -4.56 15.45
N SER A 27 -4.30 -4.42 16.23
CA SER A 27 -5.63 -4.65 15.70
C SER A 27 -6.05 -3.50 14.77
N SER A 28 -7.06 -3.76 13.92
CA SER A 28 -7.63 -2.72 13.05
C SER A 28 -8.11 -1.49 13.83
N GLU A 29 -8.69 -1.67 15.00
CA GLU A 29 -9.13 -0.59 15.87
C GLU A 29 -7.94 0.21 16.42
N GLN A 30 -6.88 -0.47 16.84
CA GLN A 30 -5.66 0.19 17.32
C GLN A 30 -5.02 1.02 16.21
N MET A 31 -4.92 0.49 14.99
CA MET A 31 -4.36 1.23 13.86
C MET A 31 -5.19 2.46 13.53
N GLN A 32 -6.53 2.33 13.44
CA GLN A 32 -7.41 3.48 13.21
C GLN A 32 -7.26 4.57 14.27
N ASN A 33 -7.06 4.20 15.54
CA ASN A 33 -6.83 5.16 16.62
C ASN A 33 -5.47 5.85 16.46
N ILE A 34 -4.41 5.11 16.09
CA ILE A 34 -3.08 5.67 15.81
C ILE A 34 -3.16 6.69 14.66
N GLU A 35 -3.77 6.32 13.55
CA GLU A 35 -3.95 7.22 12.40
C GLU A 35 -4.73 8.47 12.79
N LYS A 36 -5.83 8.31 13.53
CA LYS A 36 -6.65 9.43 13.98
C LYS A 36 -5.84 10.40 14.85
N GLU A 37 -5.02 9.89 15.76
CA GLU A 37 -4.13 10.72 16.57
C GLU A 37 -3.08 11.44 15.73
N MET A 38 -2.43 10.74 14.80
CA MET A 38 -1.45 11.34 13.89
C MET A 38 -2.05 12.49 13.09
N PHE A 39 -3.25 12.30 12.52
CA PHE A 39 -3.95 13.34 11.78
C PHE A 39 -4.37 14.51 12.66
N SER A 40 -4.80 14.24 13.90
CA SER A 40 -5.16 15.29 14.86
C SER A 40 -3.95 16.16 15.28
N MET A 41 -2.75 15.57 15.25
CA MET A 41 -1.49 16.28 15.50
C MET A 41 -0.95 17.02 14.27
N GLY A 42 -1.66 16.95 13.14
CA GLY A 42 -1.32 17.70 11.93
C GLY A 42 -0.55 16.92 10.86
N MET A 43 -0.42 15.60 10.97
CA MET A 43 0.15 14.79 9.88
C MET A 43 -0.76 14.87 8.65
N PRO A 44 -0.28 15.38 7.49
CA PRO A 44 -1.07 15.35 6.27
C PRO A 44 -1.28 13.92 5.76
N VAL A 45 -2.49 13.61 5.30
CA VAL A 45 -2.80 12.28 4.74
C VAL A 45 -1.88 11.94 3.57
N GLU A 46 -1.60 12.92 2.71
CA GLU A 46 -0.67 12.78 1.59
C GLU A 46 0.74 12.38 2.04
N ALA A 47 1.24 13.01 3.09
CA ALA A 47 2.58 12.73 3.60
C ALA A 47 2.68 11.33 4.20
N LEU A 48 1.63 10.87 4.89
CA LEU A 48 1.57 9.51 5.42
C LEU A 48 1.52 8.49 4.28
N MET A 49 0.66 8.71 3.28
CA MET A 49 0.53 7.87 2.09
C MET A 49 1.86 7.71 1.34
N GLU A 50 2.58 8.81 1.11
CA GLU A 50 3.91 8.77 0.48
C GLU A 50 4.90 7.95 1.33
N LYS A 51 4.93 8.17 2.64
CA LYS A 51 5.84 7.46 3.54
C LYS A 51 5.56 5.95 3.56
N VAL A 52 4.29 5.56 3.62
CA VAL A 52 3.86 4.16 3.60
C VAL A 52 4.22 3.52 2.26
N GLY A 53 3.86 4.15 1.15
CA GLY A 53 4.13 3.62 -0.19
C GLY A 53 5.63 3.46 -0.47
N ILE A 54 6.46 4.43 -0.08
CA ILE A 54 7.93 4.35 -0.19
C ILE A 54 8.49 3.20 0.67
N GLY A 55 7.98 3.03 1.89
CA GLY A 55 8.41 1.93 2.77
C GLY A 55 8.09 0.56 2.19
N ILE A 56 6.87 0.38 1.67
CA ILE A 56 6.44 -0.87 1.03
C ILE A 56 7.24 -1.15 -0.24
N SER A 57 7.42 -0.16 -1.11
CA SER A 57 8.18 -0.32 -2.35
C SER A 57 9.65 -0.68 -2.08
N SER A 58 10.28 -0.04 -1.10
CA SER A 58 11.64 -0.40 -0.67
C SER A 58 11.72 -1.84 -0.20
N TRP A 59 10.75 -2.28 0.62
CA TRP A 59 10.68 -3.67 1.10
C TRP A 59 10.53 -4.67 -0.05
N ILE A 60 9.75 -4.34 -1.09
CA ILE A 60 9.58 -5.17 -2.29
C ILE A 60 10.88 -5.19 -3.11
N LEU A 61 11.50 -4.03 -3.33
CA LEU A 61 12.74 -3.89 -4.11
C LEU A 61 13.90 -4.67 -3.49
N ASP A 62 13.99 -4.76 -2.17
CA ASP A 62 14.98 -5.59 -1.47
C ASP A 62 14.79 -7.10 -1.73
N ARG A 63 13.65 -7.49 -2.32
CA ARG A 63 13.25 -8.88 -2.60
C ARG A 63 13.09 -9.14 -4.09
N HIS A 64 14.16 -8.97 -4.85
CA HIS A 64 14.16 -9.03 -6.31
C HIS A 64 13.43 -10.25 -6.90
N GLY A 65 13.49 -11.41 -6.26
CA GLY A 65 12.76 -12.60 -6.69
C GLY A 65 11.23 -12.47 -6.71
N LEU A 66 10.67 -11.50 -5.98
CA LEU A 66 9.22 -11.23 -6.04
C LEU A 66 8.81 -10.57 -7.36
N ILE A 67 9.66 -9.69 -7.90
CA ILE A 67 9.35 -8.77 -9.00
C ILE A 67 10.13 -9.04 -10.28
N GLU A 68 10.82 -10.17 -10.38
CA GLU A 68 11.63 -10.50 -11.57
C GLU A 68 10.81 -10.54 -12.87
N ASN A 69 9.53 -10.90 -12.78
CA ASN A 69 8.61 -10.94 -13.91
C ASN A 69 7.68 -9.69 -13.96
N GLY A 70 7.92 -8.70 -13.09
CA GLY A 70 7.07 -7.53 -12.97
C GLY A 70 5.96 -7.69 -11.93
N ALA A 71 5.08 -6.69 -11.82
CA ALA A 71 3.99 -6.69 -10.85
C ALA A 71 2.72 -6.00 -11.36
N ILE A 72 1.60 -6.36 -10.73
CA ILE A 72 0.31 -5.70 -10.94
C ILE A 72 -0.17 -5.17 -9.59
N VAL A 73 -0.53 -3.90 -9.54
CA VAL A 73 -1.17 -3.32 -8.35
C VAL A 73 -2.69 -3.27 -8.57
N LEU A 74 -3.42 -3.93 -7.66
CA LEU A 74 -4.87 -3.95 -7.66
C LEU A 74 -5.36 -2.75 -6.83
N VAL A 75 -5.89 -1.73 -7.51
CA VAL A 75 -6.16 -0.42 -6.91
C VAL A 75 -7.62 -0.30 -6.47
N GLY A 76 -7.83 -0.08 -5.18
CA GLY A 76 -9.12 0.17 -4.59
C GLY A 76 -9.58 1.63 -4.68
N PRO A 77 -10.86 1.90 -4.35
CA PRO A 77 -11.44 3.25 -4.47
C PRO A 77 -11.08 4.20 -3.34
N GLY A 78 -10.47 3.69 -2.27
CA GLY A 78 -10.15 4.41 -1.02
C GLY A 78 -8.70 4.89 -0.94
N HIS A 79 -8.28 5.28 0.27
CA HIS A 79 -6.89 5.69 0.53
C HIS A 79 -5.91 4.54 0.34
N ASN A 80 -6.27 3.32 0.73
CA ASN A 80 -5.41 2.15 0.48
C ASN A 80 -5.06 1.98 -1.01
N GLY A 81 -6.01 2.24 -1.92
CA GLY A 81 -5.71 2.33 -3.36
C GLY A 81 -4.70 3.43 -3.69
N GLY A 82 -4.70 4.53 -2.93
CA GLY A 82 -3.71 5.60 -3.04
C GLY A 82 -2.31 5.11 -2.62
N ASP A 83 -2.20 4.39 -1.51
CA ASP A 83 -0.96 3.76 -1.06
C ASP A 83 -0.42 2.80 -2.14
N GLY A 84 -1.32 1.97 -2.72
CA GLY A 84 -0.98 1.10 -3.85
C GLY A 84 -0.46 1.85 -5.08
N LEU A 85 -1.04 3.00 -5.40
CA LEU A 85 -0.58 3.84 -6.52
C LEU A 85 0.79 4.48 -6.26
N VAL A 86 1.09 4.86 -5.02
CA VAL A 86 2.45 5.28 -4.64
C VAL A 86 3.43 4.13 -4.80
N VAL A 87 3.08 2.93 -4.34
CA VAL A 87 3.91 1.72 -4.54
C VAL A 87 4.15 1.45 -6.03
N ALA A 88 3.09 1.50 -6.85
CA ALA A 88 3.21 1.31 -8.31
C ALA A 88 4.19 2.29 -8.93
N ARG A 89 4.07 3.56 -8.58
CA ARG A 89 4.97 4.63 -9.06
C ARG A 89 6.42 4.37 -8.67
N GLU A 90 6.69 4.08 -7.40
CA GLU A 90 8.06 3.87 -6.91
C GLU A 90 8.71 2.65 -7.58
N LEU A 91 7.98 1.55 -7.73
CA LEU A 91 8.46 0.36 -8.44
C LEU A 91 8.72 0.64 -9.93
N TYR A 92 7.80 1.37 -10.59
CA TYR A 92 7.96 1.77 -11.99
C TYR A 92 9.20 2.65 -12.19
N MET A 93 9.39 3.65 -11.32
CA MET A 93 10.56 4.54 -11.36
C MET A 93 11.88 3.79 -11.06
N ALA A 94 11.82 2.69 -10.33
CA ALA A 94 12.95 1.79 -10.11
C ALA A 94 13.21 0.83 -11.29
N GLY A 95 12.42 0.90 -12.36
CA GLY A 95 12.58 0.10 -13.58
C GLY A 95 11.88 -1.27 -13.57
N VAL A 96 10.98 -1.49 -12.62
CA VAL A 96 10.15 -2.70 -12.60
C VAL A 96 9.03 -2.56 -13.62
N ASP A 97 8.71 -3.63 -14.34
CA ASP A 97 7.55 -3.70 -15.23
C ASP A 97 6.27 -3.72 -14.39
N ILE A 98 5.52 -2.60 -14.40
CA ILE A 98 4.35 -2.38 -13.55
C ILE A 98 3.13 -2.05 -14.39
N SER A 99 2.03 -2.73 -14.09
CA SER A 99 0.69 -2.33 -14.48
C SER A 99 -0.22 -2.15 -13.27
N ILE A 100 -1.32 -1.45 -13.45
CA ILE A 100 -2.36 -1.32 -12.43
C ILE A 100 -3.68 -1.84 -12.95
N TRP A 101 -4.56 -2.24 -12.03
CA TRP A 101 -5.93 -2.61 -12.34
C TRP A 101 -6.89 -1.97 -11.34
N CYS A 102 -7.75 -1.08 -11.84
CA CYS A 102 -8.73 -0.32 -11.07
C CYS A 102 -10.15 -0.83 -11.38
N PRO A 103 -10.65 -1.87 -10.68
CA PRO A 103 -11.98 -2.43 -10.95
C PRO A 103 -13.14 -1.54 -10.52
N PHE A 104 -12.88 -0.50 -9.75
CA PHE A 104 -13.90 0.38 -9.18
C PHE A 104 -13.61 1.84 -9.46
N PRO A 105 -14.65 2.69 -9.62
CA PRO A 105 -14.48 4.13 -9.67
C PRO A 105 -13.78 4.65 -8.41
N LEU A 106 -12.75 5.46 -8.58
CA LEU A 106 -12.03 6.07 -7.46
C LEU A 106 -12.92 7.09 -6.74
N LYS A 107 -12.89 7.07 -5.41
CA LYS A 107 -13.79 7.89 -4.56
C LYS A 107 -13.07 9.00 -3.82
N LYS A 108 -11.76 8.87 -3.64
CA LYS A 108 -10.95 9.84 -2.91
C LYS A 108 -10.18 10.70 -3.90
N GLN A 109 -10.27 12.02 -3.72
CA GLN A 109 -9.58 12.97 -4.61
C GLN A 109 -8.06 12.74 -4.62
N LEU A 110 -7.48 12.42 -3.46
CA LEU A 110 -6.06 12.14 -3.37
C LEU A 110 -5.69 10.89 -4.19
N THR A 111 -6.43 9.80 -4.05
CA THR A 111 -6.24 8.58 -4.85
C THR A 111 -6.39 8.86 -6.34
N GLN A 112 -7.36 9.70 -6.75
CA GLN A 112 -7.50 10.11 -8.14
C GLN A 112 -6.26 10.86 -8.64
N LYS A 113 -5.70 11.77 -7.85
CA LYS A 113 -4.47 12.51 -8.23
C LYS A 113 -3.28 11.56 -8.44
N HIS A 114 -3.11 10.57 -7.57
CA HIS A 114 -2.05 9.56 -7.74
C HIS A 114 -2.29 8.71 -8.98
N PHE A 115 -3.55 8.35 -9.27
CA PHE A 115 -3.90 7.64 -10.49
C PHE A 115 -3.58 8.46 -11.74
N ASP A 116 -4.01 9.72 -11.78
CA ASP A 116 -3.75 10.61 -12.92
C ASP A 116 -2.24 10.77 -13.16
N TYR A 117 -1.46 10.87 -12.08
CA TYR A 117 -0.01 10.93 -12.17
C TYR A 117 0.60 9.62 -12.68
N ALA A 118 0.12 8.48 -12.20
CA ALA A 118 0.55 7.17 -12.70
C ALA A 118 0.34 7.03 -14.21
N MET A 119 -0.81 7.50 -14.71
CA MET A 119 -1.09 7.52 -16.16
C MET A 119 -0.13 8.45 -16.92
N GLN A 120 0.16 9.63 -16.38
CA GLN A 120 1.05 10.61 -17.02
C GLN A 120 2.49 10.10 -17.15
N ILE A 121 2.98 9.33 -16.19
CA ILE A 121 4.33 8.75 -16.25
C ILE A 121 4.39 7.46 -17.07
N GLY A 122 3.27 6.96 -17.58
CA GLY A 122 3.20 5.84 -18.52
C GLY A 122 2.94 4.47 -17.90
N ILE A 123 2.48 4.39 -16.64
CA ILE A 123 2.04 3.11 -16.07
C ILE A 123 0.76 2.65 -16.78
N GLU A 124 0.74 1.40 -17.25
CA GLU A 124 -0.41 0.83 -17.91
C GLU A 124 -1.57 0.58 -16.94
N ASN A 125 -2.77 1.01 -17.29
CA ASN A 125 -3.99 0.61 -16.59
C ASN A 125 -4.71 -0.48 -17.38
N LEU A 126 -4.80 -1.67 -16.81
CA LEU A 126 -5.43 -2.82 -17.43
C LEU A 126 -6.95 -2.60 -17.56
N GLU A 127 -7.47 -2.75 -18.77
CA GLU A 127 -8.92 -2.68 -19.02
C GLU A 127 -9.68 -3.90 -18.49
N ARG A 128 -8.99 -5.03 -18.38
CA ARG A 128 -9.57 -6.31 -17.96
C ARG A 128 -8.88 -6.81 -16.70
N LYS A 129 -9.62 -7.66 -15.96
CA LYS A 129 -9.04 -8.33 -14.81
C LYS A 129 -7.78 -9.10 -15.19
N PRO A 130 -6.73 -9.04 -14.36
CA PRO A 130 -5.50 -9.74 -14.64
C PRO A 130 -5.69 -11.26 -14.57
N ASP A 131 -4.81 -11.98 -15.28
CA ASP A 131 -4.79 -13.44 -15.23
C ASP A 131 -4.19 -13.93 -13.91
N SER A 132 -4.99 -14.61 -13.12
CA SER A 132 -4.57 -15.17 -11.82
C SER A 132 -3.48 -16.25 -11.93
N ASN A 133 -3.30 -16.83 -13.11
CA ASN A 133 -2.26 -17.82 -13.38
C ASN A 133 -0.95 -17.18 -13.88
N SER A 134 -0.87 -15.85 -13.94
CA SER A 134 0.37 -15.14 -14.25
C SER A 134 1.39 -15.29 -13.13
N ASP A 135 2.68 -15.27 -13.47
CA ASP A 135 3.79 -15.30 -12.50
C ASP A 135 4.21 -13.89 -12.03
N LEU A 136 3.39 -12.87 -12.30
CA LEU A 136 3.57 -11.51 -11.84
C LEU A 136 3.27 -11.41 -10.34
N LEU A 137 3.99 -10.56 -9.64
CA LEU A 137 3.62 -10.18 -8.27
C LEU A 137 2.29 -9.40 -8.30
N TRP A 138 1.34 -9.80 -7.47
CA TRP A 138 0.14 -9.02 -7.22
C TRP A 138 0.24 -8.29 -5.90
N ILE A 139 0.05 -6.98 -5.95
CA ILE A 139 -0.01 -6.11 -4.78
C ILE A 139 -1.46 -5.69 -4.61
N GLU A 140 -2.13 -6.29 -3.64
CA GLU A 140 -3.54 -6.05 -3.37
C GLU A 140 -3.68 -4.82 -2.48
N ALA A 141 -4.27 -3.77 -3.04
CA ALA A 141 -4.61 -2.49 -2.41
C ALA A 141 -6.09 -2.14 -2.63
N LEU A 142 -6.95 -3.16 -2.85
CA LEU A 142 -8.38 -2.96 -3.08
C LEU A 142 -9.13 -2.56 -1.82
N PHE A 143 -8.70 -3.16 -0.70
CA PHE A 143 -9.40 -3.07 0.58
C PHE A 143 -8.42 -2.68 1.67
N GLY A 144 -8.82 -1.80 2.57
CA GLY A 144 -8.06 -1.39 3.73
C GLY A 144 -8.91 -1.54 5.00
N LEU A 145 -8.37 -1.15 6.14
CA LEU A 145 -9.00 -1.23 7.47
C LEU A 145 -10.41 -0.60 7.54
N GLY A 146 -10.70 0.34 6.65
CA GLY A 146 -12.02 0.98 6.54
C GLY A 146 -13.06 0.17 5.75
N GLN A 147 -12.75 -1.07 5.33
CA GLN A 147 -13.67 -1.90 4.55
C GLN A 147 -14.84 -2.38 5.40
N SER A 148 -16.03 -1.87 5.08
CA SER A 148 -17.29 -2.28 5.73
C SER A 148 -18.25 -3.02 4.80
N ARG A 149 -17.92 -3.14 3.52
CA ARG A 149 -18.77 -3.77 2.50
C ARG A 149 -18.40 -5.21 2.29
N ILE A 150 -19.39 -6.02 1.92
CA ILE A 150 -19.14 -7.38 1.47
C ILE A 150 -18.33 -7.32 0.16
N ILE A 151 -17.23 -8.03 0.12
CA ILE A 151 -16.40 -8.19 -1.08
C ILE A 151 -17.18 -9.03 -2.07
N SER A 152 -17.22 -8.63 -3.35
CA SER A 152 -17.93 -9.40 -4.37
C SER A 152 -17.29 -10.77 -4.56
N ASP A 153 -18.13 -11.77 -4.86
CA ASP A 153 -17.67 -13.14 -5.13
C ASP A 153 -16.67 -13.20 -6.29
N GLU A 154 -16.77 -12.29 -7.25
CA GLU A 154 -15.84 -12.21 -8.37
C GLU A 154 -14.43 -11.86 -7.90
N ILE A 155 -14.29 -10.83 -7.08
CA ILE A 155 -12.99 -10.41 -6.52
C ILE A 155 -12.44 -11.50 -5.59
N LEU A 156 -13.29 -12.09 -4.74
CA LEU A 156 -12.86 -13.18 -3.85
C LEU A 156 -12.33 -14.37 -4.65
N ARG A 157 -13.04 -14.78 -5.72
CA ARG A 157 -12.58 -15.88 -6.59
C ARG A 157 -11.27 -15.53 -7.28
N LEU A 158 -11.11 -14.31 -7.76
CA LEU A 158 -9.90 -13.84 -8.42
C LEU A 158 -8.69 -13.92 -7.48
N LEU A 159 -8.80 -13.36 -6.28
CA LEU A 159 -7.73 -13.38 -5.27
C LEU A 159 -7.43 -14.81 -4.78
N ASN A 160 -8.45 -15.63 -4.55
CA ASN A 160 -8.28 -17.02 -4.15
C ASN A 160 -7.59 -17.85 -5.25
N SER A 161 -7.93 -17.61 -6.52
CA SER A 161 -7.26 -18.27 -7.65
C SER A 161 -5.78 -17.90 -7.69
N LYS A 162 -5.43 -16.62 -7.53
CA LYS A 162 -4.04 -16.16 -7.46
C LYS A 162 -3.30 -16.77 -6.28
N LYS A 163 -3.91 -16.74 -5.10
CA LYS A 163 -3.34 -17.34 -3.88
C LYS A 163 -3.11 -18.86 -4.02
N THR A 164 -3.98 -19.55 -4.75
CA THR A 164 -3.82 -20.98 -5.00
C THR A 164 -2.72 -21.29 -6.00
N PHE A 165 -2.60 -20.47 -7.05
CA PHE A 165 -1.61 -20.66 -8.10
C PHE A 165 -0.19 -20.27 -7.65
N SER A 166 -0.05 -19.09 -7.04
CA SER A 166 1.24 -18.52 -6.62
C SER A 166 1.09 -17.77 -5.29
N PRO A 167 1.05 -18.47 -4.16
CA PRO A 167 0.82 -17.84 -2.85
C PRO A 167 1.91 -16.80 -2.51
N ASP A 168 3.15 -17.04 -2.92
CA ASP A 168 4.29 -16.15 -2.67
C ASP A 168 4.30 -14.92 -3.60
N LYS A 169 3.41 -14.86 -4.57
CA LYS A 169 3.26 -13.76 -5.53
C LYS A 169 1.96 -12.97 -5.30
N LEU A 170 1.45 -12.97 -4.08
CA LEU A 170 0.32 -12.14 -3.65
C LEU A 170 0.63 -11.49 -2.31
N ILE A 171 0.70 -10.16 -2.30
CA ILE A 171 0.91 -9.34 -1.11
C ILE A 171 -0.31 -8.44 -0.95
N SER A 172 -0.90 -8.41 0.25
CA SER A 172 -1.92 -7.41 0.60
C SER A 172 -1.26 -6.30 1.40
N ILE A 173 -1.60 -5.05 1.09
CA ILE A 173 -1.12 -3.87 1.79
C ILE A 173 -2.29 -3.15 2.46
N ASP A 174 -2.01 -2.64 3.68
CA ASP A 174 -2.92 -1.76 4.43
C ASP A 174 -2.19 -1.04 5.56
#